data_36cd0a397547063052a4a2b2201157b4
#
_entry.id   36cd0a397547063052a4a2b2201157b4
#
_cell.length_a   1.000
_cell.length_b   1.000
_cell.length_c   1.000
_cell.angle_alpha   90.00
_cell.angle_beta   90.00
_cell.angle_gamma   90.00
#
_symmetry.space_group_name_H-M   'P 1'
#
loop_
_entity.id
_entity.type
_entity.pdbx_description
1 polymer ?
#
loop_
_entity_poly.entity_id
_entity_poly.type
_entity_poly.pdbx_seq_one_letter_code
_entity_poly.pdbx_strand_id
1 'polypeptide(L)'
;EQLTNEGVKIFGTSSASIDLAENREEFARIIKKLKIQIPEYCIAKNYEEIINFSEIAQFPVLVRPSYVLGGRAMQIVYNKEQLVDYVFRSAEATNDHPILIDQFIENAFEFDVDALCDGEEVFIAGIMQHIEEAGVHSGDSSCVLPPYDMSNKVKKDIIDMTTKLAIELNVVG
;
A
#
# COMPACT_ATOMS: atom_id res chain seq x y z
N GLU A 1 5.08 0.62 22.45
CA GLU A 1 5.06 1.78 23.37
C GLU A 1 5.17 1.36 24.85
N GLN A 2 4.36 0.44 25.38
CA GLN A 2 4.43 0.04 26.79
C GLN A 2 5.82 -0.45 27.20
N LEU A 3 6.44 -1.35 26.42
CA LEU A 3 7.79 -1.85 26.69
C LEU A 3 8.84 -0.73 26.65
N THR A 4 8.71 0.21 25.73
CA THR A 4 9.62 1.37 25.62
C THR A 4 9.52 2.27 26.84
N ASN A 5 8.29 2.51 27.33
CA ASN A 5 8.02 3.31 28.52
C ASN A 5 8.57 2.66 29.79
N GLU A 6 8.65 1.32 29.83
CA GLU A 6 9.29 0.55 30.91
C GLU A 6 10.82 0.43 30.77
N GLY A 7 11.43 1.15 29.81
CA GLY A 7 12.86 1.16 29.57
C GLY A 7 13.42 -0.06 28.84
N VAL A 8 12.57 -0.88 28.24
CA VAL A 8 13.02 -2.02 27.42
C VAL A 8 13.52 -1.50 26.08
N LYS A 9 14.77 -1.86 25.73
CA LYS A 9 15.34 -1.52 24.44
C LYS A 9 14.69 -2.36 23.35
N ILE A 10 14.11 -1.70 22.35
CA ILE A 10 13.60 -2.34 21.14
C ILE A 10 14.78 -2.48 20.17
N PHE A 11 14.96 -3.69 19.63
CA PHE A 11 15.88 -3.95 18.54
C PHE A 11 15.17 -3.76 17.21
N GLY A 12 15.84 -3.11 16.25
CA GLY A 12 15.28 -2.83 14.93
C GLY A 12 14.49 -1.52 14.88
N THR A 13 13.58 -1.45 13.93
CA THR A 13 12.76 -0.25 13.64
C THR A 13 11.89 0.14 14.84
N SER A 14 11.82 1.44 15.14
CA SER A 14 11.05 1.96 16.26
C SER A 14 9.54 1.79 16.05
N SER A 15 8.77 1.69 17.15
CA SER A 15 7.30 1.67 17.07
C SER A 15 6.73 2.91 16.39
N ALA A 16 7.34 4.08 16.61
CA ALA A 16 6.91 5.31 15.92
C ALA A 16 7.10 5.25 14.40
N SER A 17 8.20 4.63 13.94
CA SER A 17 8.44 4.42 12.50
C SER A 17 7.47 3.40 11.90
N ILE A 18 7.14 2.35 12.66
CA ILE A 18 6.13 1.36 12.25
C ILE A 18 4.75 2.04 12.15
N ASP A 19 4.37 2.84 13.14
CA ASP A 19 3.11 3.58 13.13
C ASP A 19 3.01 4.55 11.93
N LEU A 20 4.12 5.22 11.57
CA LEU A 20 4.19 6.06 10.36
C LEU A 20 3.97 5.27 9.07
N ALA A 21 4.51 4.06 9.00
CA ALA A 21 4.36 3.20 7.83
C ALA A 21 2.95 2.61 7.71
N GLU A 22 2.31 2.28 8.84
CA GLU A 22 0.98 1.69 8.88
C GLU A 22 -0.15 2.74 8.79
N ASN A 23 0.10 3.96 9.28
CA ASN A 23 -0.86 5.05 9.18
C ASN A 23 -0.91 5.59 7.76
N ARG A 24 -2.00 5.33 7.06
CA ARG A 24 -2.17 5.66 5.64
C ARG A 24 -2.05 7.15 5.33
N GLU A 25 -2.55 8.02 6.19
CA GLU A 25 -2.48 9.47 5.99
C GLU A 25 -1.04 9.96 6.13
N GLU A 26 -0.32 9.49 7.15
CA GLU A 26 1.09 9.83 7.35
C GLU A 26 1.97 9.24 6.26
N PHE A 27 1.75 7.97 5.90
CA PHE A 27 2.47 7.33 4.79
C PHE A 27 2.24 8.06 3.46
N ALA A 28 1.01 8.48 3.17
CA ALA A 28 0.72 9.26 1.96
C ALA A 28 1.46 10.62 1.95
N ARG A 29 1.63 11.27 3.11
CA ARG A 29 2.44 12.50 3.21
C ARG A 29 3.91 12.22 2.90
N ILE A 30 4.45 11.11 3.40
CA ILE A 30 5.82 10.67 3.12
C ILE A 30 6.00 10.43 1.62
N ILE A 31 5.12 9.65 1.00
CA ILE A 31 5.13 9.36 -0.43
C ILE A 31 5.11 10.64 -1.27
N LYS A 32 4.24 11.59 -0.91
CA LYS A 32 4.16 12.88 -1.59
C LYS A 32 5.44 13.72 -1.41
N LYS A 33 6.01 13.75 -0.20
CA LYS A 33 7.28 14.42 0.10
C LYS A 33 8.41 13.85 -0.76
N LEU A 34 8.48 12.54 -0.89
CA LEU A 34 9.49 11.83 -1.67
C LEU A 34 9.22 11.85 -3.19
N LYS A 35 8.07 12.38 -3.62
CA LYS A 35 7.60 12.42 -5.01
C LYS A 35 7.54 11.03 -5.64
N ILE A 36 7.18 10.03 -4.86
CA ILE A 36 6.92 8.67 -5.33
C ILE A 36 5.51 8.65 -5.92
N GLN A 37 5.37 8.04 -7.10
CA GLN A 37 4.07 7.86 -7.73
C GLN A 37 3.35 6.69 -7.06
N ILE A 38 2.08 6.93 -6.73
CA ILE A 38 1.15 5.91 -6.26
C ILE A 38 -0.15 6.04 -7.05
N PRO A 39 -0.96 4.97 -7.14
CA PRO A 39 -2.30 5.05 -7.70
C PRO A 39 -3.14 6.14 -7.00
N GLU A 40 -4.08 6.71 -7.72
CA GLU A 40 -5.06 7.62 -7.11
C GLU A 40 -5.88 6.87 -6.07
N TYR A 41 -6.15 7.51 -4.95
CA TYR A 41 -6.91 6.90 -3.86
C TYR A 41 -7.80 7.90 -3.15
N CYS A 42 -8.82 7.38 -2.49
CA CYS A 42 -9.69 8.13 -1.60
C CYS A 42 -9.94 7.34 -0.32
N ILE A 43 -9.88 8.03 0.81
CA ILE A 43 -10.32 7.52 2.11
C ILE A 43 -11.65 8.19 2.40
N ALA A 44 -12.75 7.54 2.00
CA ALA A 44 -14.07 8.12 2.10
C ALA A 44 -14.69 7.78 3.47
N LYS A 45 -15.13 8.82 4.17
CA LYS A 45 -15.80 8.74 5.49
C LYS A 45 -17.33 8.77 5.37
N ASN A 46 -17.82 9.16 4.20
CA ASN A 46 -19.25 9.28 3.93
C ASN A 46 -19.56 9.09 2.44
N TYR A 47 -20.85 8.94 2.15
CA TYR A 47 -21.32 8.69 0.80
C TYR A 47 -21.01 9.82 -0.18
N GLU A 48 -21.04 11.08 0.26
CA GLU A 48 -20.77 12.24 -0.59
C GLU A 48 -19.31 12.23 -1.09
N GLU A 49 -18.35 11.89 -0.23
CA GLU A 49 -16.95 11.76 -0.62
C GLU A 49 -16.75 10.67 -1.67
N ILE A 50 -17.48 9.56 -1.56
CA ILE A 50 -17.43 8.46 -2.53
C ILE A 50 -17.98 8.92 -3.88
N ILE A 51 -19.12 9.61 -3.89
CA ILE A 51 -19.68 10.14 -5.12
C ILE A 51 -18.74 11.14 -5.77
N ASN A 52 -18.20 12.08 -5.00
CA ASN A 52 -17.26 13.07 -5.52
C ASN A 52 -16.02 12.40 -6.11
N PHE A 53 -15.47 11.38 -5.44
CA PHE A 53 -14.34 10.61 -5.98
C PHE A 53 -14.73 9.86 -7.26
N SER A 54 -15.92 9.27 -7.31
CA SER A 54 -16.39 8.53 -8.47
C SER A 54 -16.50 9.34 -9.77
N GLU A 55 -16.61 10.67 -9.66
CA GLU A 55 -16.66 11.58 -10.83
C GLU A 55 -15.26 11.81 -11.45
N ILE A 56 -14.21 11.64 -10.66
CA ILE A 56 -12.82 11.89 -11.11
C ILE A 56 -12.00 10.60 -11.21
N ALA A 57 -12.47 9.52 -10.60
CA ALA A 57 -11.77 8.25 -10.56
C ALA A 57 -11.60 7.64 -11.96
N GLN A 58 -10.42 7.13 -12.23
CA GLN A 58 -10.17 6.25 -13.36
C GLN A 58 -10.49 4.82 -12.96
N PHE A 59 -11.57 4.27 -13.51
CA PHE A 59 -11.95 2.87 -13.30
C PHE A 59 -11.04 1.91 -14.11
N PRO A 60 -10.82 0.67 -13.62
CA PRO A 60 -11.39 0.08 -12.41
C PRO A 60 -10.76 0.60 -11.12
N VAL A 61 -11.51 0.49 -10.02
CA VAL A 61 -11.03 0.80 -8.68
C VAL A 61 -11.18 -0.41 -7.75
N LEU A 62 -10.27 -0.54 -6.80
CA LEU A 62 -10.35 -1.51 -5.71
C LEU A 62 -10.99 -0.84 -4.50
N VAL A 63 -12.09 -1.40 -4.02
CA VAL A 63 -12.79 -0.91 -2.84
C VAL A 63 -12.57 -1.86 -1.68
N ARG A 64 -12.21 -1.33 -0.52
CA ARG A 64 -11.95 -2.11 0.69
C ARG A 64 -12.36 -1.35 1.95
N PRO A 65 -13.09 -1.99 2.87
CA PRO A 65 -13.35 -1.42 4.19
C PRO A 65 -12.05 -1.35 5.02
N SER A 66 -11.91 -0.32 5.86
CA SER A 66 -10.67 -0.08 6.63
C SER A 66 -10.34 -1.12 7.69
N TYR A 67 -11.30 -1.97 8.08
CA TYR A 67 -11.15 -2.90 9.22
C TYR A 67 -11.53 -4.34 8.90
N VAL A 68 -11.35 -4.80 7.67
CA VAL A 68 -11.61 -6.20 7.32
C VAL A 68 -10.30 -6.96 7.23
N LEU A 69 -10.13 -7.94 8.12
CA LEU A 69 -9.01 -8.88 8.09
C LEU A 69 -9.19 -9.92 6.98
N GLY A 70 -8.12 -10.23 6.25
CA GLY A 70 -8.07 -11.36 5.34
C GLY A 70 -8.76 -11.17 3.99
N GLY A 71 -8.78 -9.96 3.43
CA GLY A 71 -9.28 -9.74 2.05
C GLY A 71 -10.78 -9.94 1.85
N ARG A 72 -11.52 -10.27 2.89
CA ARG A 72 -12.98 -10.38 2.83
C ARG A 72 -13.59 -9.00 2.58
N ALA A 73 -14.51 -8.92 1.65
CA ALA A 73 -15.19 -7.71 1.21
C ALA A 73 -14.33 -6.72 0.39
N MET A 74 -13.15 -7.08 -0.10
CA MET A 74 -12.51 -6.33 -1.18
C MET A 74 -13.18 -6.66 -2.51
N GLN A 75 -13.40 -5.63 -3.33
CA GLN A 75 -14.03 -5.80 -4.65
C GLN A 75 -13.40 -4.86 -5.65
N ILE A 76 -13.08 -5.39 -6.85
CA ILE A 76 -12.76 -4.57 -8.01
C ILE A 76 -14.08 -4.10 -8.63
N VAL A 77 -14.16 -2.81 -8.89
CA VAL A 77 -15.34 -2.11 -9.37
C VAL A 77 -14.98 -1.39 -10.65
N TYR A 78 -15.75 -1.63 -11.70
CA TYR A 78 -15.42 -1.22 -13.06
C TYR A 78 -16.15 0.06 -13.53
N ASN A 79 -17.12 0.53 -12.75
CA ASN A 79 -17.87 1.73 -13.07
C ASN A 79 -18.53 2.33 -11.82
N LYS A 80 -19.06 3.53 -11.98
CA LYS A 80 -19.72 4.29 -10.91
C LYS A 80 -20.91 3.57 -10.31
N GLU A 81 -21.73 2.93 -11.13
CA GLU A 81 -22.93 2.23 -10.69
C GLU A 81 -22.59 1.08 -9.74
N GLN A 82 -21.56 0.30 -10.08
CA GLN A 82 -21.05 -0.78 -9.22
C GLN A 82 -20.46 -0.24 -7.92
N LEU A 83 -19.77 0.91 -7.95
CA LEU A 83 -19.23 1.54 -6.75
C LEU A 83 -20.33 1.96 -5.79
N VAL A 84 -21.37 2.61 -6.32
CA VAL A 84 -22.54 3.03 -5.53
C VAL A 84 -23.25 1.83 -4.92
N ASP A 85 -23.49 0.78 -5.71
CA ASP A 85 -24.13 -0.45 -5.24
C ASP A 85 -23.32 -1.17 -4.16
N TYR A 86 -21.99 -1.25 -4.32
CA TYR A 86 -21.10 -1.80 -3.31
C TYR A 86 -21.20 -1.04 -1.98
N VAL A 87 -21.12 0.29 -2.05
CA VAL A 87 -21.20 1.14 -0.86
C VAL A 87 -22.52 1.00 -0.15
N PHE A 88 -23.62 0.96 -0.91
CA PHE A 88 -24.96 0.81 -0.33
C PHE A 88 -25.12 -0.51 0.43
N ARG A 89 -24.61 -1.62 -0.12
CA ARG A 89 -24.60 -2.93 0.56
C ARG A 89 -23.64 -2.97 1.75
N SER A 90 -22.51 -2.26 1.67
CA SER A 90 -21.51 -2.23 2.73
C SER A 90 -21.87 -1.29 3.87
N ALA A 91 -22.70 -0.27 3.63
CA ALA A 91 -23.11 0.71 4.65
C ALA A 91 -23.87 0.05 5.82
N GLU A 92 -24.59 -1.05 5.59
CA GLU A 92 -25.23 -1.83 6.65
C GLU A 92 -24.22 -2.61 7.53
N ALA A 93 -23.04 -2.93 6.97
CA ALA A 93 -22.01 -3.74 7.64
C ALA A 93 -20.86 -2.92 8.25
N THR A 94 -20.71 -1.65 7.85
CA THR A 94 -19.52 -0.83 8.17
C THR A 94 -19.85 0.42 9.00
N ASN A 95 -20.85 0.36 9.87
CA ASN A 95 -21.19 1.47 10.78
C ASN A 95 -19.94 2.24 11.22
N ASP A 96 -19.77 3.48 10.72
CA ASP A 96 -18.76 4.47 11.07
C ASP A 96 -17.27 4.21 10.64
N HIS A 97 -17.00 3.24 9.78
CA HIS A 97 -15.62 3.02 9.34
C HIS A 97 -15.37 3.55 7.92
N PRO A 98 -14.25 4.25 7.68
CA PRO A 98 -13.92 4.75 6.36
C PRO A 98 -13.73 3.61 5.34
N ILE A 99 -14.12 3.89 4.10
CA ILE A 99 -13.91 3.01 2.95
C ILE A 99 -12.71 3.54 2.18
N LEU A 100 -11.76 2.66 1.89
CA LEU A 100 -10.66 2.96 1.01
C LEU A 100 -11.01 2.56 -0.40
N ILE A 101 -10.75 3.47 -1.33
CA ILE A 101 -10.95 3.28 -2.76
C ILE A 101 -9.63 3.62 -3.44
N ASP A 102 -9.01 2.63 -4.08
CA ASP A 102 -7.75 2.81 -4.80
C ASP A 102 -7.97 2.56 -6.29
N GLN A 103 -7.34 3.34 -7.16
CA GLN A 103 -7.24 3.01 -8.57
C GLN A 103 -6.60 1.63 -8.73
N PHE A 104 -7.27 0.74 -9.45
CA PHE A 104 -6.75 -0.59 -9.73
C PHE A 104 -6.00 -0.58 -11.07
N ILE A 105 -4.74 -0.99 -11.06
CA ILE A 105 -3.90 -1.03 -12.25
C ILE A 105 -3.94 -2.45 -12.82
N GLU A 106 -4.65 -2.60 -13.95
CA GLU A 106 -4.73 -3.88 -14.66
C GLU A 106 -3.45 -4.13 -15.48
N ASN A 107 -3.17 -5.40 -15.74
CA ASN A 107 -2.02 -5.84 -16.56
C ASN A 107 -0.68 -5.27 -16.08
N ALA A 108 -0.51 -5.14 -14.76
CA ALA A 108 0.71 -4.69 -14.13
C ALA A 108 1.56 -5.86 -13.64
N PHE A 109 2.87 -5.70 -13.70
CA PHE A 109 3.79 -6.59 -12.99
C PHE A 109 3.96 -6.13 -11.54
N GLU A 110 3.95 -7.07 -10.63
CA GLU A 110 4.18 -6.84 -9.21
C GLU A 110 5.60 -7.27 -8.82
N PHE A 111 6.26 -6.44 -8.03
CA PHE A 111 7.61 -6.69 -7.54
C PHE A 111 7.66 -6.48 -6.05
N ASP A 112 8.21 -7.45 -5.34
CA ASP A 112 8.57 -7.31 -3.93
C ASP A 112 10.06 -6.98 -3.81
N VAL A 113 10.40 -6.13 -2.85
CA VAL A 113 11.78 -5.72 -2.60
C VAL A 113 12.15 -5.99 -1.16
N ASP A 114 13.15 -6.83 -0.95
CA ASP A 114 13.76 -7.03 0.34
C ASP A 114 14.95 -6.11 0.52
N ALA A 115 14.94 -5.34 1.58
CA ALA A 115 16.00 -4.40 1.91
C ALA A 115 16.36 -4.44 3.40
N LEU A 116 17.62 -4.19 3.70
CA LEU A 116 18.14 -3.97 5.06
C LEU A 116 18.60 -2.52 5.17
N CYS A 117 18.37 -1.91 6.33
CA CYS A 117 18.79 -0.55 6.61
C CYS A 117 19.36 -0.46 8.02
N ASP A 118 20.48 0.25 8.20
CA ASP A 118 21.07 0.51 9.52
C ASP A 118 20.73 1.90 10.07
N GLY A 119 19.85 2.62 9.35
CA GLY A 119 19.46 4.01 9.63
C GLY A 119 20.20 5.04 8.77
N GLU A 120 21.30 4.67 8.11
CA GLU A 120 22.11 5.53 7.24
C GLU A 120 22.26 4.95 5.83
N GLU A 121 22.57 3.66 5.73
CA GLU A 121 22.75 2.96 4.47
C GLU A 121 21.66 1.91 4.24
N VAL A 122 21.26 1.72 2.98
CA VAL A 122 20.26 0.74 2.57
C VAL A 122 20.90 -0.27 1.64
N PHE A 123 20.79 -1.53 2.01
CA PHE A 123 21.20 -2.66 1.19
C PHE A 123 19.99 -3.35 0.59
N ILE A 124 19.86 -3.35 -0.73
CA ILE A 124 18.81 -4.09 -1.44
C ILE A 124 19.26 -5.56 -1.55
N ALA A 125 18.64 -6.43 -0.75
CA ALA A 125 18.96 -7.84 -0.72
C ALA A 125 18.43 -8.58 -1.96
N GLY A 126 17.25 -8.21 -2.44
CA GLY A 126 16.67 -8.78 -3.63
C GLY A 126 15.47 -8.02 -4.14
N ILE A 127 15.18 -8.21 -5.43
CA ILE A 127 13.92 -7.79 -6.06
C ILE A 127 13.32 -9.05 -6.66
N MET A 128 12.11 -9.38 -6.26
CA MET A 128 11.36 -10.55 -6.73
C MET A 128 10.24 -10.09 -7.64
N GLN A 129 10.01 -10.83 -8.71
CA GLN A 129 8.87 -10.61 -9.59
C GLN A 129 7.80 -11.67 -9.34
N HIS A 130 6.56 -11.24 -9.16
CA HIS A 130 5.43 -12.15 -9.06
C HIS A 130 5.16 -12.83 -10.41
N ILE A 131 4.76 -14.10 -10.37
CA ILE A 131 4.33 -14.86 -11.55
C ILE A 131 2.84 -14.64 -11.77
N GLU A 132 2.07 -14.56 -10.70
CA GLU A 132 0.65 -14.25 -10.72
C GLU A 132 0.41 -12.79 -11.10
N GLU A 133 -0.78 -12.52 -11.60
CA GLU A 133 -1.20 -11.17 -11.95
C GLU A 133 -1.26 -10.27 -10.70
N ALA A 134 -0.99 -8.98 -10.89
CA ALA A 134 -1.07 -7.99 -9.83
C ALA A 134 -2.45 -7.99 -9.13
N GLY A 135 -2.43 -7.93 -7.80
CA GLY A 135 -3.62 -7.98 -6.96
C GLY A 135 -3.85 -9.33 -6.27
N VAL A 136 -3.07 -10.36 -6.58
CA VAL A 136 -2.99 -11.56 -5.76
C VAL A 136 -2.13 -11.25 -4.53
N HIS A 137 -2.56 -11.68 -3.34
CA HIS A 137 -1.82 -11.43 -2.11
C HIS A 137 -0.39 -11.99 -2.22
N SER A 138 0.63 -11.22 -1.83
CA SER A 138 2.03 -11.60 -1.98
C SER A 138 2.39 -12.93 -1.31
N GLY A 139 1.75 -13.25 -0.18
CA GLY A 139 1.91 -14.55 0.50
C GLY A 139 1.36 -15.76 -0.26
N ASP A 140 0.50 -15.52 -1.26
CA ASP A 140 -0.13 -16.56 -2.09
C ASP A 140 0.45 -16.57 -3.51
N SER A 141 1.35 -15.65 -3.83
CA SER A 141 1.99 -15.53 -5.15
C SER A 141 3.33 -16.25 -5.20
N SER A 142 3.59 -16.94 -6.29
CA SER A 142 4.91 -17.46 -6.60
C SER A 142 5.81 -16.34 -7.13
N CYS A 143 7.05 -16.29 -6.68
CA CYS A 143 7.99 -15.24 -7.06
C CYS A 143 9.23 -15.81 -7.75
N VAL A 144 9.81 -15.02 -8.63
CA VAL A 144 11.08 -15.33 -9.32
C VAL A 144 12.14 -14.32 -8.91
N LEU A 145 13.31 -14.83 -8.51
CA LEU A 145 14.50 -14.05 -8.18
C LEU A 145 15.70 -14.56 -8.99
N PRO A 146 16.39 -13.75 -9.80
CA PRO A 146 16.07 -12.33 -10.10
C PRO A 146 14.84 -12.18 -11.01
N PRO A 147 14.26 -10.97 -11.11
CA PRO A 147 13.17 -10.70 -12.04
C PRO A 147 13.54 -11.07 -13.48
N TYR A 148 12.61 -11.68 -14.20
CA TYR A 148 12.83 -12.10 -15.60
C TYR A 148 12.44 -11.04 -16.63
N ASP A 149 11.52 -10.14 -16.27
CA ASP A 149 11.03 -9.07 -17.17
C ASP A 149 11.06 -7.71 -16.45
N MET A 150 12.26 -7.21 -16.20
CA MET A 150 12.46 -5.91 -15.57
C MET A 150 13.49 -5.10 -16.36
N SER A 151 13.10 -3.94 -16.86
CA SER A 151 14.04 -3.03 -17.49
C SER A 151 15.02 -2.42 -16.48
N ASN A 152 16.22 -2.07 -16.94
CA ASN A 152 17.23 -1.40 -16.11
C ASN A 152 16.71 -0.08 -15.50
N LYS A 153 15.83 0.62 -16.21
CA LYS A 153 15.20 1.84 -15.73
C LYS A 153 14.30 1.53 -14.54
N VAL A 154 13.39 0.58 -14.67
CA VAL A 154 12.47 0.17 -13.58
C VAL A 154 13.25 -0.32 -12.38
N LYS A 155 14.30 -1.14 -12.60
CA LYS A 155 15.17 -1.60 -11.52
C LYS A 155 15.78 -0.43 -10.74
N LYS A 156 16.31 0.56 -11.44
CA LYS A 156 16.90 1.74 -10.82
C LYS A 156 15.87 2.56 -10.05
N ASP A 157 14.69 2.76 -10.65
CA ASP A 157 13.60 3.52 -10.01
C ASP A 157 13.12 2.82 -8.72
N ILE A 158 12.98 1.49 -8.73
CA ILE A 158 12.61 0.70 -7.56
C ILE A 158 13.67 0.84 -6.45
N ILE A 159 14.96 0.67 -6.77
CA ILE A 159 16.06 0.82 -5.80
C ILE A 159 16.06 2.21 -5.19
N ASP A 160 15.91 3.25 -6.01
CA ASP A 160 15.88 4.65 -5.55
C ASP A 160 14.68 4.92 -4.63
N MET A 161 13.49 4.44 -4.99
CA MET A 161 12.28 4.57 -4.17
C MET A 161 12.42 3.84 -2.84
N THR A 162 12.87 2.59 -2.85
CA THR A 162 13.06 1.78 -1.64
C THR A 162 14.07 2.42 -0.70
N THR A 163 15.20 2.90 -1.24
CA THR A 163 16.24 3.58 -0.46
C THR A 163 15.69 4.84 0.21
N LYS A 164 14.97 5.68 -0.53
CA LYS A 164 14.36 6.91 0.01
C LYS A 164 13.33 6.61 1.10
N LEU A 165 12.50 5.60 0.90
CA LEU A 165 11.49 5.20 1.87
C LEU A 165 12.11 4.66 3.15
N ALA A 166 13.11 3.77 3.06
CA ALA A 166 13.77 3.21 4.23
C ALA A 166 14.43 4.29 5.10
N ILE A 167 15.11 5.24 4.48
CA ILE A 167 15.74 6.37 5.20
C ILE A 167 14.68 7.30 5.81
N GLU A 168 13.65 7.69 5.05
CA GLU A 168 12.60 8.60 5.54
C GLU A 168 11.80 8.01 6.71
N LEU A 169 11.58 6.70 6.68
CA LEU A 169 10.90 5.95 7.74
C LEU A 169 11.82 5.58 8.92
N ASN A 170 13.11 5.95 8.87
CA ASN A 170 14.12 5.57 9.86
C ASN A 170 14.11 4.05 10.13
N VAL A 171 14.11 3.26 9.07
CA VAL A 171 14.14 1.79 9.18
C VAL A 171 15.47 1.36 9.75
N VAL A 172 15.42 0.41 10.70
CA VAL A 172 16.59 -0.27 11.25
C VAL A 172 16.29 -1.77 11.28
N GLY A 173 17.04 -2.56 10.47
CA GLY A 173 16.84 -4.00 10.34
C GLY A 173 16.71 -4.47 8.90
#